data_a29638e782ab75f09edc40fc700409b9
#
_entry.id   a29638e782ab75f09edc40fc700409b9
#
_cell.length_a   1.000
_cell.length_b   1.000
_cell.length_c   1.000
_cell.angle_alpha   90.00
_cell.angle_beta   90.00
_cell.angle_gamma   90.00
#
_symmetry.space_group_name_H-M   'P 1'
#
loop_
_entity.id
_entity.type
_entity.pdbx_description
1 polymer ?
#
loop_
_entity_poly.entity_id
_entity_poly.type
_entity_poly.pdbx_seq_one_letter_code
_entity_poly.pdbx_strand_id
1 'polypeptide(L)'
;MSTDKLKVMVLDDEPIVCKRVQPALEKLGYEVESYTDSHAAMHRIQETEYDIIVTDLKMKGIDGMQFLQEAKKRSPRTEVIVITGFATLETAKESFHKGVFDFIAKPFKLSEIQEVVNKAAAKLRGTTT
;
A
#
# COMPACT_ATOMS: atom_id res chain seq x y z
N MET A 1 25.34 -9.41 -1.96
CA MET A 1 24.40 -9.41 -2.10
C MET A 1 23.69 -8.41 -1.89
N SER A 2 23.02 -8.30 -2.54
CA SER A 2 22.28 -7.16 -2.42
C SER A 2 21.42 -7.19 -1.21
N THR A 3 21.46 -6.15 -0.51
CA THR A 3 20.56 -5.98 0.57
C THR A 3 19.57 -4.92 0.21
N ASP A 4 19.17 -4.92 -1.04
CA ASP A 4 18.24 -3.93 -1.51
C ASP A 4 16.97 -3.99 -0.69
N LYS A 5 16.64 -2.85 -0.11
CA LYS A 5 15.39 -2.72 0.61
C LYS A 5 14.27 -2.54 -0.39
N LEU A 6 13.16 -3.19 -0.13
CA LEU A 6 11.97 -2.94 -0.92
C LEU A 6 11.40 -1.58 -0.55
N LYS A 7 10.90 -0.89 -1.54
CA LYS A 7 10.39 0.46 -1.37
C LYS A 7 8.86 0.42 -1.22
N VAL A 8 8.38 1.04 -0.15
CA VAL A 8 6.96 1.02 0.20
C VAL A 8 6.42 2.43 0.26
N MET A 9 5.27 2.67 -0.36
CA MET A 9 4.54 3.92 -0.17
C MET A 9 3.35 3.66 0.74
N VAL A 10 3.12 4.55 1.71
CA VAL A 10 1.91 4.53 2.52
C VAL A 10 1.12 5.80 2.21
N LEU A 11 -0.11 5.63 1.76
CA LEU A 11 -0.98 6.76 1.40
C LEU A 11 -2.26 6.70 2.21
N ASP A 12 -2.47 7.70 3.05
CA ASP A 12 -3.69 7.81 3.85
C ASP A 12 -3.84 9.28 4.26
N ASP A 13 -5.00 9.87 4.03
CA ASP A 13 -5.19 11.29 4.35
C ASP A 13 -5.35 11.55 5.85
N GLU A 14 -5.35 10.50 6.66
CA GLU A 14 -5.28 10.62 8.12
C GLU A 14 -3.82 10.56 8.55
N PRO A 15 -3.21 11.67 8.97
CA PRO A 15 -1.76 11.66 9.30
C PRO A 15 -1.38 10.65 10.36
N ILE A 16 -2.30 10.35 11.30
CA ILE A 16 -1.98 9.40 12.38
C ILE A 16 -1.71 8.01 11.84
N VAL A 17 -2.38 7.62 10.75
CA VAL A 17 -2.15 6.32 10.12
C VAL A 17 -0.71 6.25 9.61
N CYS A 18 -0.28 7.27 8.87
CA CYS A 18 1.08 7.31 8.34
C CYS A 18 2.11 7.31 9.47
N LYS A 19 1.86 8.10 10.52
CA LYS A 19 2.78 8.18 11.65
C LYS A 19 2.96 6.86 12.37
N ARG A 20 1.93 6.02 12.37
CA ARG A 20 1.99 4.72 13.03
C ARG A 20 2.54 3.64 12.10
N VAL A 21 2.12 3.64 10.86
CA VAL A 21 2.47 2.58 9.92
C VAL A 21 3.91 2.70 9.44
N GLN A 22 4.36 3.93 9.13
CA GLN A 22 5.70 4.10 8.58
C GLN A 22 6.80 3.52 9.48
N PRO A 23 6.89 3.90 10.76
CA PRO A 23 7.98 3.33 11.59
C PRO A 23 7.82 1.83 11.79
N ALA A 24 6.59 1.31 11.82
CA ALA A 24 6.37 -0.12 11.98
C ALA A 24 6.93 -0.90 10.79
N LEU A 25 6.86 -0.35 9.59
CA LEU A 25 7.41 -1.00 8.40
C LEU A 25 8.91 -0.76 8.27
N GLU A 26 9.39 0.43 8.64
CA GLU A 26 10.82 0.72 8.63
C GLU A 26 11.58 -0.22 9.57
N LYS A 27 10.95 -0.55 10.69
CA LYS A 27 11.53 -1.47 11.66
C LYS A 27 11.80 -2.85 11.05
N LEU A 28 11.03 -3.23 10.03
CA LEU A 28 11.20 -4.51 9.35
C LEU A 28 12.22 -4.44 8.22
N GLY A 29 12.80 -3.27 7.97
CA GLY A 29 13.83 -3.11 6.96
C GLY A 29 13.36 -2.56 5.63
N TYR A 30 12.12 -2.08 5.54
CA TYR A 30 11.62 -1.47 4.31
C TYR A 30 12.00 0.00 4.24
N GLU A 31 12.15 0.49 3.02
CA GLU A 31 12.32 1.93 2.77
C GLU A 31 10.92 2.49 2.55
N VAL A 32 10.46 3.36 3.46
CA VAL A 32 9.06 3.78 3.47
C VAL A 32 8.92 5.28 3.23
N GLU A 33 8.00 5.65 2.34
CA GLU A 33 7.61 7.03 2.14
C GLU A 33 6.12 7.13 2.43
N SER A 34 5.71 8.14 3.18
CA SER A 34 4.32 8.36 3.52
C SER A 34 3.78 9.61 2.85
N TYR A 35 2.54 9.55 2.42
CA TYR A 35 1.84 10.68 1.82
C TYR A 35 0.45 10.78 2.42
N THR A 36 0.03 12.00 2.71
CA THR A 36 -1.33 12.28 3.17
C THR A 36 -2.14 12.98 2.08
N ASP A 37 -1.47 13.39 1.01
CA ASP A 37 -2.11 14.07 -0.12
C ASP A 37 -2.12 13.15 -1.33
N SER A 38 -3.32 12.77 -1.78
CA SER A 38 -3.46 11.83 -2.88
C SER A 38 -2.89 12.37 -4.20
N HIS A 39 -2.94 13.68 -4.40
CA HIS A 39 -2.38 14.26 -5.62
C HIS A 39 -0.86 14.19 -5.61
N ALA A 40 -0.25 14.44 -4.46
CA ALA A 40 1.21 14.32 -4.33
C ALA A 40 1.65 12.88 -4.56
N ALA A 41 0.90 11.93 -4.00
CA ALA A 41 1.21 10.52 -4.19
C ALA A 41 1.06 10.10 -5.65
N MET A 42 -0.01 10.57 -6.30
CA MET A 42 -0.23 10.27 -7.72
C MET A 42 0.90 10.81 -8.58
N HIS A 43 1.36 12.02 -8.27
CA HIS A 43 2.48 12.62 -8.98
C HIS A 43 3.76 11.79 -8.75
N ARG A 44 3.95 11.34 -7.52
CA ARG A 44 5.16 10.61 -7.15
C ARG A 44 5.26 9.25 -7.86
N ILE A 45 4.14 8.54 -8.04
CA ILE A 45 4.21 7.24 -8.72
C ILE A 45 4.50 7.38 -10.21
N GLN A 46 4.37 8.59 -10.77
CA GLN A 46 4.78 8.84 -12.16
C GLN A 46 6.31 8.91 -12.29
N GLU A 47 6.99 9.22 -11.19
CA GLU A 47 8.44 9.42 -11.19
C GLU A 47 9.21 8.27 -10.59
N THR A 48 8.59 7.51 -9.70
CA THR A 48 9.26 6.49 -8.91
C THR A 48 8.43 5.23 -8.87
N GLU A 49 9.09 4.10 -9.06
CA GLU A 49 8.43 2.81 -8.95
C GLU A 49 8.51 2.33 -7.50
N TYR A 50 7.40 1.86 -6.96
CA TYR A 50 7.34 1.28 -5.62
C TYR A 50 7.12 -0.21 -5.73
N ASP A 51 7.69 -0.95 -4.79
CA ASP A 51 7.48 -2.40 -4.75
C ASP A 51 6.12 -2.71 -4.13
N ILE A 52 5.77 -1.97 -3.09
CA ILE A 52 4.51 -2.18 -2.36
C ILE A 52 3.88 -0.83 -2.09
N ILE A 53 2.56 -0.74 -2.26
CA ILE A 53 1.81 0.46 -1.93
C ILE A 53 0.70 0.07 -0.96
N VAL A 54 0.62 0.77 0.18
CA VAL A 54 -0.46 0.61 1.14
C VAL A 54 -1.30 1.88 1.05
N THR A 55 -2.55 1.76 0.65
CA THR A 55 -3.39 2.93 0.40
C THR A 55 -4.79 2.80 0.95
N ASP A 56 -5.36 3.90 1.40
CA ASP A 56 -6.78 3.98 1.74
C ASP A 56 -7.60 4.11 0.46
N LEU A 57 -8.86 3.76 0.53
CA LEU A 57 -9.81 3.92 -0.58
C LEU A 57 -10.51 5.25 -0.57
N LYS A 58 -10.88 5.75 0.62
CA LYS A 58 -11.64 6.99 0.75
C LYS A 58 -10.72 8.10 1.22
N MET A 59 -10.39 9.00 0.30
CA MET A 59 -9.49 10.10 0.56
C MET A 59 -10.01 11.34 -0.14
N LYS A 60 -9.58 12.51 0.34
CA LYS A 60 -9.82 13.75 -0.37
C LYS A 60 -8.98 13.75 -1.64
N GLY A 61 -9.50 14.32 -2.70
CA GLY A 61 -8.79 14.44 -3.97
C GLY A 61 -9.01 13.22 -4.82
N ILE A 62 -7.95 12.45 -5.04
CA ILE A 62 -8.05 11.29 -5.92
C ILE A 62 -8.65 10.11 -5.18
N ASP A 63 -9.66 9.48 -5.79
CA ASP A 63 -10.27 8.28 -5.25
C ASP A 63 -9.23 7.16 -5.18
N GLY A 64 -9.25 6.41 -4.07
CA GLY A 64 -8.29 5.32 -3.86
C GLY A 64 -8.35 4.24 -4.92
N MET A 65 -9.55 3.95 -5.45
CA MET A 65 -9.66 2.98 -6.54
C MET A 65 -8.97 3.48 -7.79
N GLN A 66 -9.11 4.77 -8.08
CA GLN A 66 -8.45 5.39 -9.21
C GLN A 66 -6.93 5.36 -9.03
N PHE A 67 -6.47 5.65 -7.82
CA PHE A 67 -5.05 5.60 -7.51
C PHE A 67 -4.50 4.17 -7.68
N LEU A 68 -5.23 3.19 -7.18
CA LEU A 68 -4.88 1.78 -7.31
C LEU A 68 -4.74 1.39 -8.78
N GLN A 69 -5.71 1.76 -9.60
CA GLN A 69 -5.67 1.44 -11.02
C GLN A 69 -4.46 2.06 -11.71
N GLU A 70 -4.18 3.32 -11.40
CA GLU A 70 -3.03 4.00 -12.01
C GLU A 70 -1.72 3.37 -11.57
N ALA A 71 -1.61 3.03 -10.29
CA ALA A 71 -0.39 2.40 -9.78
C ALA A 71 -0.12 1.07 -10.47
N LYS A 72 -1.15 0.23 -10.63
CA LYS A 72 -1.00 -1.06 -11.28
C LYS A 72 -0.72 -0.92 -12.77
N LYS A 73 -1.27 0.10 -13.39
CA LYS A 73 -1.03 0.37 -14.80
C LYS A 73 0.41 0.79 -15.05
N ARG A 74 0.95 1.63 -14.17
CA ARG A 74 2.32 2.11 -14.32
C ARG A 74 3.34 1.04 -13.98
N SER A 75 3.05 0.19 -13.00
CA SER A 75 3.97 -0.86 -12.57
C SER A 75 3.16 -2.10 -12.19
N PRO A 76 2.92 -3.00 -13.16
CA PRO A 76 2.08 -4.19 -12.88
C PRO A 76 2.65 -5.09 -11.79
N ARG A 77 3.96 -5.05 -11.52
CA ARG A 77 4.55 -5.88 -10.49
C ARG A 77 4.35 -5.31 -9.08
N THR A 78 4.00 -4.03 -8.98
CA THR A 78 3.78 -3.41 -7.67
C THR A 78 2.60 -4.10 -6.98
N GLU A 79 2.81 -4.53 -5.73
CA GLU A 79 1.73 -5.11 -4.95
C GLU A 79 1.04 -4.01 -4.17
N VAL A 80 -0.28 -3.97 -4.28
CA VAL A 80 -1.06 -2.94 -3.61
C VAL A 80 -1.89 -3.57 -2.50
N ILE A 81 -1.84 -2.97 -1.32
CA ILE A 81 -2.60 -3.39 -0.15
C ILE A 81 -3.53 -2.24 0.19
N VAL A 82 -4.82 -2.55 0.32
CA VAL A 82 -5.82 -1.54 0.67
C VAL A 82 -6.08 -1.59 2.17
N ILE A 83 -6.10 -0.42 2.81
CA ILE A 83 -6.53 -0.27 4.20
C ILE A 83 -7.68 0.73 4.20
N THR A 84 -8.81 0.40 4.79
CA THR A 84 -9.94 1.32 4.71
C THR A 84 -10.95 1.12 5.85
N GLY A 85 -11.58 2.23 6.26
CA GLY A 85 -12.71 2.19 7.17
C GLY A 85 -14.02 1.84 6.46
N PHE A 86 -13.98 1.76 5.13
CA PHE A 86 -15.16 1.44 4.32
C PHE A 86 -15.06 0.01 3.80
N ALA A 87 -14.77 -0.92 4.71
CA ALA A 87 -14.56 -2.32 4.37
C ALA A 87 -15.91 -3.02 4.25
N THR A 88 -16.43 -3.07 3.04
CA THR A 88 -17.65 -3.81 2.73
C THR A 88 -17.29 -4.95 1.79
N LEU A 89 -18.19 -5.93 1.67
CA LEU A 89 -18.00 -7.00 0.71
C LEU A 89 -17.83 -6.44 -0.70
N GLU A 90 -18.60 -5.41 -1.02
CA GLU A 90 -18.57 -4.81 -2.34
C GLU A 90 -17.22 -4.14 -2.63
N THR A 91 -16.70 -3.33 -1.68
CA THR A 91 -15.41 -2.66 -1.90
C THR A 91 -14.27 -3.66 -1.91
N ALA A 92 -14.36 -4.73 -1.12
CA ALA A 92 -13.35 -5.78 -1.13
C ALA A 92 -13.33 -6.49 -2.48
N LYS A 93 -14.51 -6.87 -2.99
CA LYS A 93 -14.60 -7.52 -4.28
C LYS A 93 -14.04 -6.65 -5.40
N GLU A 94 -14.39 -5.38 -5.39
CA GLU A 94 -13.90 -4.45 -6.40
C GLU A 94 -12.38 -4.33 -6.35
N SER A 95 -11.82 -4.23 -5.13
CA SER A 95 -10.38 -4.11 -4.95
C SER A 95 -9.65 -5.33 -5.49
N PHE A 96 -10.12 -6.54 -5.13
CA PHE A 96 -9.48 -7.76 -5.61
C PHE A 96 -9.64 -7.92 -7.11
N HIS A 97 -10.76 -7.50 -7.65
CA HIS A 97 -10.96 -7.54 -9.09
C HIS A 97 -9.96 -6.63 -9.82
N LYS A 98 -9.55 -5.54 -9.18
CA LYS A 98 -8.58 -4.60 -9.74
C LYS A 98 -7.13 -4.98 -9.42
N GLY A 99 -6.91 -6.12 -8.80
CA GLY A 99 -5.56 -6.67 -8.64
C GLY A 99 -4.86 -6.33 -7.34
N VAL A 100 -5.58 -5.97 -6.31
CA VAL A 100 -4.97 -5.69 -5.01
C VAL A 100 -4.45 -7.00 -4.40
N PHE A 101 -3.35 -6.91 -3.67
CA PHE A 101 -2.77 -8.07 -3.00
C PHE A 101 -3.61 -8.48 -1.79
N ASP A 102 -4.01 -7.50 -0.99
CA ASP A 102 -4.84 -7.77 0.19
C ASP A 102 -5.62 -6.53 0.57
N PHE A 103 -6.60 -6.73 1.46
CA PHE A 103 -7.57 -5.72 1.84
C PHE A 103 -7.74 -5.80 3.36
N ILE A 104 -7.44 -4.72 4.06
CA ILE A 104 -7.46 -4.69 5.52
C ILE A 104 -8.43 -3.63 6.01
N ALA A 105 -9.33 -4.02 6.91
CA ALA A 105 -10.31 -3.10 7.48
C ALA A 105 -9.70 -2.30 8.62
N LYS A 106 -10.08 -1.03 8.72
CA LYS A 106 -9.79 -0.19 9.88
C LYS A 106 -10.88 -0.40 10.92
N PRO A 107 -10.56 -0.42 12.19
CA PRO A 107 -9.22 -0.30 12.79
C PRO A 107 -8.43 -1.58 12.63
N PHE A 108 -7.12 -1.45 12.50
CA PHE A 108 -6.24 -2.59 12.34
C PHE A 108 -5.11 -2.55 13.37
N LYS A 109 -4.45 -3.70 13.57
CA LYS A 109 -3.26 -3.78 14.39
C LYS A 109 -2.04 -3.60 13.50
N LEU A 110 -0.98 -2.97 14.03
CA LEU A 110 0.24 -2.81 13.25
C LEU A 110 0.83 -4.14 12.85
N SER A 111 0.71 -5.17 13.71
CA SER A 111 1.18 -6.51 13.37
C SER A 111 0.47 -7.07 12.14
N GLU A 112 -0.77 -6.70 11.94
CA GLU A 112 -1.56 -7.13 10.79
C GLU A 112 -1.01 -6.55 9.49
N ILE A 113 -0.71 -5.24 9.51
CA ILE A 113 -0.10 -4.58 8.37
C ILE A 113 1.29 -5.16 8.09
N GLN A 114 2.08 -5.36 9.15
CA GLN A 114 3.42 -5.91 9.00
C GLN A 114 3.39 -7.29 8.35
N GLU A 115 2.45 -8.13 8.78
CA GLU A 115 2.34 -9.48 8.25
C GLU A 115 1.98 -9.47 6.76
N VAL A 116 1.02 -8.63 6.37
CA VAL A 116 0.58 -8.57 4.98
C VAL A 116 1.68 -7.99 4.09
N VAL A 117 2.37 -6.96 4.55
CA VAL A 117 3.48 -6.38 3.79
C VAL A 117 4.59 -7.43 3.60
N ASN A 118 4.90 -8.19 4.64
CA ASN A 118 5.91 -9.25 4.53
C ASN A 118 5.49 -10.33 3.54
N LYS A 119 4.21 -10.67 3.47
CA LYS A 119 3.72 -11.65 2.50
C LYS A 119 3.84 -11.10 1.06
N ALA A 120 3.53 -9.83 0.88
CA ALA A 120 3.69 -9.20 -0.43
C ALA A 120 5.17 -9.17 -0.84
N ALA A 121 6.03 -8.85 0.11
CA ALA A 121 7.47 -8.83 -0.14
C ALA A 121 7.99 -10.20 -0.54
N ALA A 122 7.52 -11.25 0.14
CA ALA A 122 7.92 -12.62 -0.17
C ALA A 122 7.50 -12.98 -1.60
N LYS A 123 6.31 -12.59 -2.00
CA LYS A 123 5.83 -12.84 -3.36
C LYS A 123 6.72 -12.13 -4.37
N LEU A 124 7.08 -10.88 -4.11
CA LEU A 124 7.92 -10.10 -5.03
C LEU A 124 9.32 -10.68 -5.16
N ARG A 125 9.83 -11.28 -4.09
CA ARG A 125 11.16 -11.90 -4.10
C ARG A 125 11.15 -13.32 -4.63
N GLY A 126 9.97 -13.83 -5.00
CA GLY A 126 9.85 -15.20 -5.48
C GLY A 126 9.98 -16.25 -4.39
N THR A 127 9.82 -15.82 -3.14
CA THR A 127 9.92 -16.73 -2.00
C THR A 127 8.55 -17.29 -1.68
N THR A 128 8.45 -18.61 -1.52
CA THR A 128 7.20 -19.21 -1.08
C THR A 128 7.31 -19.55 0.39
N THR A 129 6.26 -19.29 1.11
CA THR A 129 6.24 -19.59 2.54
C THR A 129 5.12 -20.53 2.86
#